data_b06521f4ea02b363f9f6f54e6c6d39c3
#
_entry.id   b06521f4ea02b363f9f6f54e6c6d39c3
#
_cell.length_a   1.000
_cell.length_b   1.000
_cell.length_c   1.000
_cell.angle_alpha   90.00
_cell.angle_beta   90.00
_cell.angle_gamma   90.00
#
_symmetry.space_group_name_H-M   'P 1'
#
loop_
_entity.id
_entity.type
_entity.pdbx_description
1 polymer ?
#
loop_
_entity_poly.entity_id
_entity_poly.type
_entity_poly.pdbx_seq_one_letter_code
_entity_poly.pdbx_strand_id
1 'polypeptide(L)'
;MCQYSADNGQATDWHLAHWASLLNSGAALFIIEATAVEPEGRITPLCLGLWDDVTAAALQDKLHRARKLAPQVPVCIQLAHAGRKASSAAPWQGGQLLTLEQGGWPTVGPSAIPHLAQETAPHALDEQGLTRIKQAFVKAAQRADAMGIEAIELHGAHGYLLHEFLSPIANHRTDNYGGNFDNRTRFPMEVFEAVRAVYKGTLGMRISASDWVDNGWTPEETADFSLRLKLAGADFVHISSGGVAAQQKIALGPDYQVPFAKLVKQKTKMPTIAVGLITEPQQAENILAHGDADLIALARAFLYKPRWVWEAAAALNGKVQASPQYWRCMPREAQGIFESVHMGQR
;
A
#
# COMPACT_ATOMS: atom_id res chain seq x y z
N MET A 1 -1.17 4.58 4.76
CA MET A 1 -1.84 5.75 4.14
C MET A 1 -0.89 6.93 4.23
N CYS A 2 -0.64 7.61 3.13
CA CYS A 2 0.37 8.68 3.06
C CYS A 2 0.12 9.77 4.09
N GLN A 3 1.20 10.20 4.74
CA GLN A 3 1.20 11.22 5.78
C GLN A 3 1.56 12.61 5.23
N TYR A 4 2.13 12.65 4.00
CA TYR A 4 2.52 13.89 3.34
C TYR A 4 3.35 14.81 4.26
N SER A 5 4.36 14.25 4.91
CA SER A 5 5.16 14.91 5.94
C SER A 5 6.67 14.69 5.76
N ALA A 6 7.07 14.20 4.60
CA ALA A 6 8.47 14.05 4.25
C ALA A 6 9.07 15.38 3.80
N ASP A 7 10.39 15.54 3.99
CA ASP A 7 11.18 16.62 3.46
C ASP A 7 12.09 16.06 2.35
N ASN A 8 11.85 16.46 1.11
CA ASN A 8 12.58 15.94 -0.06
C ASN A 8 12.71 14.40 -0.07
N GLY A 9 11.62 13.72 0.22
CA GLY A 9 11.57 12.26 0.32
C GLY A 9 12.07 11.67 1.63
N GLN A 10 12.73 12.46 2.49
CA GLN A 10 13.29 12.00 3.74
C GLN A 10 12.21 11.90 4.83
N ALA A 11 12.22 10.79 5.58
CA ALA A 11 11.37 10.62 6.75
C ALA A 11 11.72 11.65 7.84
N THR A 12 10.70 12.27 8.44
CA THR A 12 10.83 13.29 9.48
C THR A 12 10.43 12.75 10.86
N ASP A 13 10.48 13.59 11.89
CA ASP A 13 10.02 13.22 13.23
C ASP A 13 8.49 12.98 13.30
N TRP A 14 7.72 13.50 12.33
CA TRP A 14 6.33 13.09 12.18
C TRP A 14 6.20 11.58 11.95
N HIS A 15 7.01 11.03 11.04
CA HIS A 15 7.03 9.60 10.75
C HIS A 15 7.47 8.78 11.97
N LEU A 16 8.46 9.24 12.72
CA LEU A 16 8.87 8.61 13.97
C LEU A 16 7.68 8.49 14.95
N ALA A 17 6.98 9.58 15.22
CA ALA A 17 5.84 9.61 16.12
C ALA A 17 4.69 8.72 15.62
N HIS A 18 4.37 8.83 14.33
CA HIS A 18 3.31 8.08 13.68
C HIS A 18 3.60 6.56 13.68
N TRP A 19 4.80 6.16 13.27
CA TRP A 19 5.19 4.75 13.23
C TRP A 19 5.28 4.15 14.63
N ALA A 20 5.85 4.86 15.60
CA ALA A 20 5.89 4.40 16.98
C ALA A 20 4.48 4.19 17.56
N SER A 21 3.53 5.06 17.22
CA SER A 21 2.13 4.92 17.63
C SER A 21 1.50 3.66 17.04
N LEU A 22 1.70 3.40 15.74
CA LEU A 22 1.11 2.25 15.05
C LEU A 22 1.80 0.93 15.39
N LEU A 23 3.11 0.91 15.60
CA LEU A 23 3.83 -0.26 16.10
C LEU A 23 3.36 -0.66 17.52
N ASN A 24 2.85 0.28 18.31
CA ASN A 24 2.22 0.03 19.62
C ASN A 24 0.71 -0.27 19.54
N SER A 25 0.15 -0.47 18.34
CA SER A 25 -1.30 -0.69 18.16
C SER A 25 -1.76 -2.10 18.52
N GLY A 26 -0.84 -3.07 18.56
CA GLY A 26 -1.17 -4.50 18.63
C GLY A 26 -1.44 -5.16 17.28
N ALA A 27 -1.25 -4.44 16.16
CA ALA A 27 -1.35 -5.03 14.83
C ALA A 27 -0.24 -6.06 14.59
N ALA A 28 -0.56 -7.12 13.85
CA ALA A 28 0.38 -8.19 13.51
C ALA A 28 1.37 -7.80 12.39
N LEU A 29 1.06 -6.78 11.61
CA LEU A 29 1.89 -6.25 10.53
C LEU A 29 1.70 -4.74 10.42
N PHE A 30 2.79 -3.99 10.29
CA PHE A 30 2.75 -2.57 9.98
C PHE A 30 3.20 -2.34 8.54
N ILE A 31 2.37 -1.66 7.74
CA ILE A 31 2.71 -1.31 6.35
C ILE A 31 3.03 0.20 6.29
N ILE A 32 4.30 0.52 6.02
CA ILE A 32 4.75 1.89 5.73
C ILE A 32 4.03 2.36 4.47
N GLU A 33 3.60 3.61 4.48
CA GLU A 33 2.89 4.29 3.38
C GLU A 33 3.61 4.19 2.04
N ALA A 34 2.87 4.50 0.96
CA ALA A 34 3.43 4.53 -0.39
C ALA A 34 4.71 5.38 -0.42
N THR A 35 5.83 4.70 -0.72
CA THR A 35 7.19 5.23 -0.72
C THR A 35 7.69 5.25 -2.16
N ALA A 36 7.99 6.43 -2.68
CA ALA A 36 8.34 6.63 -4.07
C ALA A 36 9.71 6.03 -4.40
N VAL A 37 9.79 5.29 -5.51
CA VAL A 37 11.03 4.64 -5.98
C VAL A 37 11.94 5.58 -6.78
N GLU A 38 11.42 6.72 -7.21
CA GLU A 38 12.16 7.83 -7.81
C GLU A 38 11.48 9.18 -7.48
N PRO A 39 12.20 10.32 -7.55
CA PRO A 39 11.64 11.62 -7.16
C PRO A 39 10.34 11.97 -7.90
N GLU A 40 10.26 11.71 -9.19
CA GLU A 40 9.09 11.98 -10.04
C GLU A 40 7.92 11.03 -9.75
N GLY A 41 8.19 9.92 -9.09
CA GLY A 41 7.17 8.95 -8.68
C GLY A 41 6.37 9.33 -7.43
N ARG A 42 6.67 10.46 -6.78
CA ARG A 42 5.93 10.95 -5.61
C ARG A 42 4.52 11.39 -5.99
N ILE A 43 3.55 11.14 -5.12
CA ILE A 43 2.20 11.70 -5.26
C ILE A 43 2.25 13.21 -5.06
N THR A 44 2.91 13.65 -3.99
CA THR A 44 3.09 15.07 -3.64
C THR A 44 4.56 15.34 -3.33
N PRO A 45 5.02 16.62 -3.32
CA PRO A 45 6.37 16.96 -2.87
C PRO A 45 6.71 16.44 -1.46
N LEU A 46 5.69 16.17 -0.65
CA LEU A 46 5.79 15.76 0.76
C LEU A 46 5.73 14.24 0.98
N CYS A 47 5.81 13.43 -0.08
CA CYS A 47 5.80 11.96 0.04
C CYS A 47 7.18 11.40 0.39
N LEU A 48 7.17 10.26 1.11
CA LEU A 48 8.37 9.45 1.34
C LEU A 48 8.99 8.96 0.04
N GLY A 49 10.32 8.82 0.06
CA GLY A 49 11.11 8.26 -1.00
C GLY A 49 12.09 7.20 -0.51
N LEU A 50 12.49 6.33 -1.45
CA LEU A 50 13.55 5.34 -1.23
C LEU A 50 14.42 5.22 -2.50
N TRP A 51 14.73 6.36 -3.14
CA TRP A 51 15.41 6.39 -4.42
C TRP A 51 16.94 6.56 -4.33
N ASP A 52 17.44 7.03 -3.17
CA ASP A 52 18.88 7.25 -2.92
C ASP A 52 19.25 6.87 -1.48
N ASP A 53 20.53 7.02 -1.16
CA ASP A 53 21.05 6.64 0.16
C ASP A 53 20.67 7.66 1.24
N VAL A 54 20.36 8.91 0.86
CA VAL A 54 19.93 9.96 1.81
C VAL A 54 18.53 9.66 2.30
N THR A 55 17.60 9.36 1.40
CA THR A 55 16.23 8.96 1.75
C THR A 55 16.22 7.65 2.52
N ALA A 56 17.06 6.68 2.15
CA ALA A 56 17.20 5.42 2.85
C ALA A 56 17.72 5.61 4.29
N ALA A 57 18.75 6.40 4.50
CA ALA A 57 19.30 6.68 5.83
C ALA A 57 18.28 7.37 6.74
N ALA A 58 17.53 8.34 6.23
CA ALA A 58 16.50 9.04 6.98
C ALA A 58 15.35 8.09 7.40
N LEU A 59 14.90 7.22 6.48
CA LEU A 59 13.87 6.23 6.76
C LEU A 59 14.37 5.22 7.80
N GLN A 60 15.58 4.69 7.63
CA GLN A 60 16.21 3.74 8.55
C GLN A 60 16.35 4.31 9.98
N ASP A 61 16.80 5.56 10.12
CA ASP A 61 16.91 6.22 11.44
C ASP A 61 15.55 6.27 12.15
N LYS A 62 14.51 6.77 11.46
CA LYS A 62 13.19 6.92 12.07
C LYS A 62 12.56 5.57 12.40
N LEU A 63 12.67 4.59 11.52
CA LEU A 63 12.16 3.25 11.76
C LEU A 63 12.88 2.55 12.93
N HIS A 64 14.21 2.62 12.96
CA HIS A 64 15.00 2.05 14.06
C HIS A 64 14.61 2.66 15.42
N ARG A 65 14.45 3.98 15.46
CA ARG A 65 14.01 4.68 16.69
C ARG A 65 12.59 4.30 17.07
N ALA A 66 11.66 4.20 16.11
CA ALA A 66 10.29 3.78 16.36
C ALA A 66 10.21 2.35 16.93
N ARG A 67 11.00 1.42 16.37
CA ARG A 67 11.09 0.03 16.84
C ARG A 67 11.62 -0.09 18.29
N LYS A 68 12.44 0.85 18.76
CA LYS A 68 12.89 0.89 20.16
C LYS A 68 11.79 1.26 21.16
N LEU A 69 10.72 1.89 20.67
CA LEU A 69 9.61 2.40 21.50
C LEU A 69 8.41 1.46 21.50
N ALA A 70 8.49 0.32 20.82
CA ALA A 70 7.34 -0.52 20.56
C ALA A 70 7.71 -2.02 20.61
N PRO A 71 6.74 -2.91 20.76
CA PRO A 71 6.94 -4.35 20.55
C PRO A 71 7.52 -4.62 19.16
N GLN A 72 8.18 -5.79 19.00
CA GLN A 72 8.64 -6.22 17.69
C GLN A 72 7.43 -6.63 16.83
N VAL A 73 7.12 -5.79 15.84
CA VAL A 73 6.08 -6.03 14.83
C VAL A 73 6.77 -6.06 13.48
N PRO A 74 6.51 -7.07 12.64
CA PRO A 74 7.00 -7.10 11.27
C PRO A 74 6.58 -5.82 10.51
N VAL A 75 7.49 -5.31 9.70
CA VAL A 75 7.27 -4.10 8.89
C VAL A 75 7.30 -4.46 7.41
N CYS A 76 6.25 -4.05 6.72
CA CYS A 76 6.18 -4.03 5.28
C CYS A 76 6.40 -2.60 4.77
N ILE A 77 7.09 -2.43 3.64
CA ILE A 77 7.15 -1.14 2.95
C ILE A 77 6.39 -1.22 1.63
N GLN A 78 5.53 -0.23 1.36
CA GLN A 78 4.83 -0.15 0.08
C GLN A 78 5.66 0.67 -0.90
N LEU A 79 6.27 0.03 -1.90
CA LEU A 79 7.00 0.70 -2.99
C LEU A 79 6.04 1.16 -4.07
N ALA A 80 6.14 2.41 -4.49
CA ALA A 80 5.17 3.06 -5.36
C ALA A 80 5.80 3.98 -6.40
N HIS A 81 5.06 4.18 -7.48
CA HIS A 81 5.24 5.27 -8.44
C HIS A 81 3.86 5.81 -8.81
N ALA A 82 3.63 7.10 -8.58
CA ALA A 82 2.30 7.69 -8.71
C ALA A 82 1.80 7.87 -10.16
N GLY A 83 2.69 7.71 -11.15
CA GLY A 83 2.29 7.79 -12.55
C GLY A 83 1.75 9.17 -12.91
N ARG A 84 0.65 9.21 -13.65
CA ARG A 84 -0.05 10.45 -14.05
C ARG A 84 -0.68 11.22 -12.88
N LYS A 85 -0.82 10.59 -11.71
CA LYS A 85 -1.32 11.20 -10.48
C LYS A 85 -0.21 11.72 -9.57
N ALA A 86 1.04 11.73 -10.04
CA ALA A 86 2.16 12.38 -9.40
C ALA A 86 2.04 13.91 -9.44
N SER A 87 2.97 14.60 -8.79
CA SER A 87 3.05 16.08 -8.86
C SER A 87 1.78 16.79 -8.39
N SER A 88 1.10 16.24 -7.38
CA SER A 88 -0.16 16.77 -6.84
C SER A 88 0.06 17.53 -5.54
N ALA A 89 -0.82 18.48 -5.25
CA ALA A 89 -0.90 19.11 -3.93
C ALA A 89 -1.35 18.07 -2.88
N ALA A 90 -1.02 18.31 -1.60
CA ALA A 90 -1.54 17.47 -0.53
C ALA A 90 -3.08 17.55 -0.47
N PRO A 91 -3.80 16.49 0.00
CA PRO A 91 -5.26 16.49 0.00
C PRO A 91 -5.91 17.69 0.70
N TRP A 92 -5.33 18.17 1.80
CA TRP A 92 -5.80 19.37 2.51
C TRP A 92 -5.44 20.69 1.84
N GLN A 93 -4.64 20.66 0.77
CA GLN A 93 -4.32 21.79 -0.12
C GLN A 93 -5.12 21.72 -1.43
N GLY A 94 -6.08 20.79 -1.53
CA GLY A 94 -6.94 20.62 -2.68
C GLY A 94 -6.65 19.41 -3.55
N GLY A 95 -5.45 18.80 -3.49
CA GLY A 95 -5.10 17.56 -4.18
C GLY A 95 -4.96 17.67 -5.71
N GLN A 96 -5.01 18.88 -6.27
CA GLN A 96 -4.89 19.14 -7.72
C GLN A 96 -3.46 18.94 -8.21
N LEU A 97 -3.30 18.70 -9.51
CA LEU A 97 -2.00 18.68 -10.18
C LEU A 97 -1.32 20.05 -10.01
N LEU A 98 -0.05 20.06 -9.60
CA LEU A 98 0.75 21.26 -9.43
C LEU A 98 1.33 21.71 -10.77
N THR A 99 1.38 23.03 -11.00
CA THR A 99 2.14 23.62 -12.10
C THR A 99 3.63 23.61 -11.78
N LEU A 100 4.49 23.79 -12.80
CA LEU A 100 5.95 23.91 -12.58
C LEU A 100 6.29 25.09 -11.67
N GLU A 101 5.56 26.19 -11.75
CA GLU A 101 5.70 27.39 -10.92
C GLU A 101 5.35 27.11 -9.43
N GLN A 102 4.47 26.15 -9.18
CA GLN A 102 4.10 25.69 -7.84
C GLN A 102 5.04 24.61 -7.29
N GLY A 103 6.14 24.32 -7.99
CA GLY A 103 7.06 23.24 -7.60
C GLY A 103 6.65 21.85 -8.05
N GLY A 104 5.71 21.76 -8.99
CA GLY A 104 5.35 20.51 -9.64
C GLY A 104 6.41 20.05 -10.66
N TRP A 105 6.21 18.88 -11.22
CA TRP A 105 7.09 18.29 -12.24
C TRP A 105 6.26 17.56 -13.31
N PRO A 106 6.84 17.33 -14.52
CA PRO A 106 6.17 16.54 -15.55
C PRO A 106 5.90 15.12 -15.07
N THR A 107 4.66 14.66 -15.26
CA THR A 107 4.26 13.31 -14.90
C THR A 107 4.46 12.33 -16.06
N VAL A 108 4.49 11.04 -15.76
CA VAL A 108 4.62 9.95 -16.73
C VAL A 108 3.48 8.96 -16.58
N GLY A 109 3.20 8.20 -17.64
CA GLY A 109 2.19 7.13 -17.62
C GLY A 109 2.36 6.18 -18.80
N PRO A 110 1.53 5.13 -18.93
CA PRO A 110 1.57 4.26 -20.09
C PRO A 110 1.18 4.98 -21.37
N SER A 111 0.33 6.00 -21.28
CA SER A 111 -0.19 6.79 -22.40
C SER A 111 -0.33 8.26 -22.00
N ALA A 112 -0.33 9.17 -22.98
CA ALA A 112 -0.51 10.60 -22.76
C ALA A 112 -1.99 10.94 -22.48
N ILE A 113 -2.58 10.35 -21.43
CA ILE A 113 -3.98 10.53 -21.02
C ILE A 113 -3.99 11.12 -19.61
N PRO A 114 -4.47 12.37 -19.41
CA PRO A 114 -4.52 12.98 -18.09
C PRO A 114 -5.50 12.24 -17.16
N HIS A 115 -5.35 12.38 -15.84
CA HIS A 115 -6.29 11.82 -14.88
C HIS A 115 -7.62 12.57 -14.89
N LEU A 116 -7.57 13.90 -14.89
CA LEU A 116 -8.73 14.77 -15.11
C LEU A 116 -8.58 15.48 -16.45
N ALA A 117 -9.68 15.68 -17.16
CA ALA A 117 -9.66 16.21 -18.53
C ALA A 117 -9.00 17.61 -18.67
N GLN A 118 -8.98 18.40 -17.59
CA GLN A 118 -8.39 19.73 -17.57
C GLN A 118 -6.89 19.72 -17.17
N GLU A 119 -6.33 18.58 -16.78
CA GLU A 119 -4.92 18.46 -16.36
C GLU A 119 -3.99 18.32 -17.56
N THR A 120 -2.73 18.68 -17.37
CA THR A 120 -1.69 18.41 -18.34
C THR A 120 -1.50 16.89 -18.48
N ALA A 121 -1.49 16.42 -19.73
CA ALA A 121 -1.27 15.00 -20.01
C ALA A 121 0.13 14.55 -19.56
N PRO A 122 0.27 13.34 -19.00
CA PRO A 122 1.58 12.78 -18.69
C PRO A 122 2.36 12.47 -19.98
N HIS A 123 3.68 12.39 -19.86
CA HIS A 123 4.51 11.84 -20.93
C HIS A 123 4.30 10.31 -21.01
N ALA A 124 3.97 9.82 -22.20
CA ALA A 124 3.91 8.37 -22.44
C ALA A 124 5.33 7.78 -22.34
N LEU A 125 5.47 6.73 -21.50
CA LEU A 125 6.76 6.07 -21.31
C LEU A 125 7.22 5.34 -22.56
N ASP A 126 8.44 5.58 -22.96
CA ASP A 126 9.16 4.77 -23.95
C ASP A 126 9.90 3.58 -23.28
N GLU A 127 10.61 2.78 -24.05
CA GLU A 127 11.37 1.63 -23.53
C GLU A 127 12.45 2.03 -22.52
N GLN A 128 13.07 3.19 -22.69
CA GLN A 128 14.06 3.69 -21.74
C GLN A 128 13.40 4.09 -20.42
N GLY A 129 12.26 4.76 -20.48
CA GLY A 129 11.44 5.10 -19.32
C GLY A 129 10.94 3.86 -18.55
N LEU A 130 10.46 2.84 -19.26
CA LEU A 130 10.07 1.56 -18.64
C LEU A 130 11.26 0.89 -17.94
N THR A 131 12.41 0.84 -18.60
CA THR A 131 13.64 0.26 -18.02
C THR A 131 14.10 1.03 -16.80
N ARG A 132 14.13 2.37 -16.85
CA ARG A 132 14.49 3.25 -15.74
C ARG A 132 13.62 3.00 -14.52
N ILE A 133 12.29 2.99 -14.69
CA ILE A 133 11.35 2.81 -13.58
C ILE A 133 11.48 1.39 -12.99
N LYS A 134 11.58 0.35 -13.83
CA LYS A 134 11.82 -1.01 -13.36
C LYS A 134 13.08 -1.09 -12.49
N GLN A 135 14.17 -0.46 -12.91
CA GLN A 135 15.41 -0.40 -12.13
C GLN A 135 15.27 0.44 -10.85
N ALA A 136 14.43 1.47 -10.84
CA ALA A 136 14.13 2.23 -9.63
C ALA A 136 13.44 1.36 -8.56
N PHE A 137 12.46 0.53 -8.96
CA PHE A 137 11.84 -0.46 -8.06
C PHE A 137 12.87 -1.47 -7.52
N VAL A 138 13.75 -1.99 -8.37
CA VAL A 138 14.81 -2.92 -7.96
C VAL A 138 15.75 -2.28 -6.93
N LYS A 139 16.22 -1.06 -7.19
CA LYS A 139 17.12 -0.36 -6.26
C LYS A 139 16.43 -0.02 -4.93
N ALA A 140 15.16 0.37 -4.96
CA ALA A 140 14.37 0.61 -3.75
C ALA A 140 14.20 -0.69 -2.93
N ALA A 141 13.93 -1.81 -3.60
CA ALA A 141 13.83 -3.11 -2.94
C ALA A 141 15.16 -3.56 -2.30
N GLN A 142 16.29 -3.35 -2.97
CA GLN A 142 17.63 -3.63 -2.41
C GLN A 142 17.92 -2.77 -1.17
N ARG A 143 17.51 -1.48 -1.16
CA ARG A 143 17.61 -0.62 0.03
C ARG A 143 16.72 -1.10 1.16
N ALA A 144 15.48 -1.52 0.86
CA ALA A 144 14.57 -2.08 1.85
C ALA A 144 15.14 -3.35 2.50
N ASP A 145 15.73 -4.24 1.69
CA ASP A 145 16.42 -5.45 2.17
C ASP A 145 17.61 -5.12 3.08
N ALA A 146 18.47 -4.19 2.65
CA ALA A 146 19.61 -3.73 3.43
C ALA A 146 19.23 -3.11 4.78
N MET A 147 18.04 -2.51 4.89
CA MET A 147 17.48 -1.98 6.15
C MET A 147 16.81 -3.05 7.03
N GLY A 148 16.75 -4.32 6.58
CA GLY A 148 16.09 -5.40 7.30
C GLY A 148 14.56 -5.23 7.38
N ILE A 149 13.93 -4.70 6.34
CA ILE A 149 12.48 -4.66 6.20
C ILE A 149 11.99 -6.06 5.81
N GLU A 150 11.03 -6.59 6.56
CA GLU A 150 10.62 -7.98 6.49
C GLU A 150 9.69 -8.30 5.30
N ALA A 151 8.99 -7.27 4.79
CA ALA A 151 8.09 -7.44 3.65
C ALA A 151 8.11 -6.24 2.71
N ILE A 152 7.86 -6.48 1.43
CA ILE A 152 7.61 -5.44 0.42
C ILE A 152 6.24 -5.67 -0.21
N GLU A 153 5.47 -4.59 -0.33
CA GLU A 153 4.24 -4.53 -1.10
C GLU A 153 4.45 -3.60 -2.30
N LEU A 154 4.31 -4.10 -3.53
CA LEU A 154 4.30 -3.26 -4.71
C LEU A 154 2.94 -2.60 -4.88
N HIS A 155 2.90 -1.30 -5.13
CA HIS A 155 1.66 -0.56 -5.27
C HIS A 155 1.13 -0.64 -6.70
N GLY A 156 0.27 -1.63 -6.99
CA GLY A 156 -0.42 -1.83 -8.26
C GLY A 156 -1.90 -1.43 -8.23
N ALA A 157 -2.25 -0.38 -7.45
CA ALA A 157 -3.64 0.01 -7.22
C ALA A 157 -3.86 1.54 -7.36
N HIS A 158 -5.10 1.98 -7.19
CA HIS A 158 -5.57 3.35 -7.00
C HIS A 158 -5.22 4.33 -8.12
N GLY A 159 -5.02 3.84 -9.35
CA GLY A 159 -4.70 4.67 -10.50
C GLY A 159 -3.27 5.21 -10.48
N TYR A 160 -2.37 4.55 -9.75
CA TYR A 160 -0.94 4.81 -9.83
C TYR A 160 -0.30 3.96 -10.95
N LEU A 161 0.96 4.17 -11.24
CA LEU A 161 1.60 3.74 -12.48
C LEU A 161 1.36 2.27 -12.83
N LEU A 162 1.57 1.33 -11.92
CA LEU A 162 1.39 -0.09 -12.22
C LEU A 162 -0.09 -0.42 -12.50
N HIS A 163 -1.02 0.24 -11.81
CA HIS A 163 -2.45 0.12 -12.09
C HIS A 163 -2.83 0.76 -13.44
N GLU A 164 -2.20 1.89 -13.79
CA GLU A 164 -2.44 2.53 -15.09
C GLU A 164 -2.09 1.58 -16.26
N PHE A 165 -1.03 0.76 -16.11
CA PHE A 165 -0.72 -0.26 -17.12
C PHE A 165 -1.78 -1.36 -17.22
N LEU A 166 -2.32 -1.81 -16.08
CA LEU A 166 -3.36 -2.84 -16.03
C LEU A 166 -4.68 -2.36 -16.66
N SER A 167 -5.04 -1.10 -16.41
CA SER A 167 -6.36 -0.55 -16.78
C SER A 167 -6.43 -0.12 -18.25
N PRO A 168 -7.40 -0.62 -19.02
CA PRO A 168 -7.62 -0.15 -20.39
C PRO A 168 -8.07 1.32 -20.46
N ILE A 169 -8.54 1.91 -19.35
CA ILE A 169 -8.93 3.32 -19.28
C ILE A 169 -7.71 4.25 -19.34
N ALA A 170 -6.57 3.81 -18.80
CA ALA A 170 -5.34 4.60 -18.72
C ALA A 170 -4.27 4.15 -19.71
N ASN A 171 -4.37 2.93 -20.23
CA ASN A 171 -3.39 2.32 -21.12
C ASN A 171 -3.97 2.13 -22.52
N HIS A 172 -3.68 3.07 -23.42
CA HIS A 172 -4.03 3.02 -24.83
C HIS A 172 -2.83 2.70 -25.74
N ARG A 173 -1.82 2.03 -25.18
CA ARG A 173 -0.64 1.61 -25.97
C ARG A 173 -1.02 0.57 -27.02
N THR A 174 -0.32 0.62 -28.13
CA THR A 174 -0.48 -0.32 -29.27
C THR A 174 0.73 -1.25 -29.44
N ASP A 175 1.71 -1.14 -28.54
CA ASP A 175 2.88 -2.01 -28.47
C ASP A 175 2.65 -3.21 -27.52
N ASN A 176 3.73 -3.91 -27.18
CA ASN A 176 3.69 -5.08 -26.30
C ASN A 176 3.28 -4.81 -24.85
N TYR A 177 3.01 -3.56 -24.46
CA TYR A 177 2.62 -3.15 -23.11
C TYR A 177 1.17 -2.64 -23.03
N GLY A 178 0.37 -2.75 -24.11
CA GLY A 178 -1.02 -2.31 -24.14
C GLY A 178 -1.95 -3.19 -25.00
N GLY A 179 -3.24 -2.86 -25.00
CA GLY A 179 -4.27 -3.60 -25.72
C GLY A 179 -4.83 -4.78 -24.91
N ASN A 180 -4.46 -6.01 -25.21
CA ASN A 180 -4.99 -7.20 -24.54
C ASN A 180 -4.44 -7.38 -23.11
N PHE A 181 -5.05 -8.28 -22.35
CA PHE A 181 -4.71 -8.59 -20.97
C PHE A 181 -3.21 -8.95 -20.80
N ASP A 182 -2.65 -9.78 -21.68
CA ASP A 182 -1.25 -10.21 -21.58
C ASP A 182 -0.28 -9.03 -21.70
N ASN A 183 -0.55 -8.12 -22.61
CA ASN A 183 0.27 -6.94 -22.82
C ASN A 183 0.12 -5.93 -21.66
N ARG A 184 -1.11 -5.68 -21.21
CA ARG A 184 -1.35 -4.74 -20.09
C ARG A 184 -0.74 -5.21 -18.78
N THR A 185 -0.67 -6.51 -18.55
CA THR A 185 -0.05 -7.09 -17.35
C THR A 185 1.47 -7.21 -17.45
N ARG A 186 2.07 -7.07 -18.62
CA ARG A 186 3.51 -7.31 -18.88
C ARG A 186 4.42 -6.42 -18.01
N PHE A 187 4.25 -5.11 -18.06
CA PHE A 187 5.11 -4.22 -17.29
C PHE A 187 4.99 -4.42 -15.77
N PRO A 188 3.80 -4.49 -15.18
CA PRO A 188 3.65 -4.85 -13.77
C PRO A 188 4.30 -6.19 -13.39
N MET A 189 4.21 -7.20 -14.25
CA MET A 189 4.88 -8.49 -14.04
C MET A 189 6.41 -8.38 -14.10
N GLU A 190 6.94 -7.68 -15.11
CA GLU A 190 8.40 -7.44 -15.21
C GLU A 190 8.96 -6.70 -14.00
N VAL A 191 8.23 -5.73 -13.45
CA VAL A 191 8.62 -5.05 -12.20
C VAL A 191 8.60 -6.03 -11.04
N PHE A 192 7.53 -6.83 -10.91
CA PHE A 192 7.41 -7.81 -9.82
C PHE A 192 8.54 -8.84 -9.88
N GLU A 193 8.79 -9.45 -11.02
CA GLU A 193 9.83 -10.47 -11.22
C GLU A 193 11.23 -9.90 -10.97
N ALA A 194 11.51 -8.68 -11.43
CA ALA A 194 12.77 -8.00 -11.19
C ALA A 194 13.02 -7.71 -9.70
N VAL A 195 11.98 -7.30 -8.96
CA VAL A 195 12.05 -7.12 -7.50
C VAL A 195 12.21 -8.47 -6.81
N ARG A 196 11.43 -9.50 -7.20
CA ARG A 196 11.54 -10.84 -6.63
C ARG A 196 12.93 -11.44 -6.79
N ALA A 197 13.61 -11.15 -7.90
CA ALA A 197 14.97 -11.65 -8.16
C ALA A 197 16.01 -11.14 -7.14
N VAL A 198 15.83 -9.93 -6.61
CA VAL A 198 16.78 -9.28 -5.67
C VAL A 198 16.32 -9.31 -4.22
N TYR A 199 15.04 -9.44 -3.93
CA TYR A 199 14.49 -9.43 -2.58
C TYR A 199 14.03 -10.84 -2.17
N LYS A 200 14.54 -11.37 -1.06
CA LYS A 200 14.22 -12.73 -0.59
C LYS A 200 13.19 -12.79 0.53
N GLY A 201 12.85 -11.64 1.12
CA GLY A 201 11.80 -11.52 2.13
C GLY A 201 10.39 -11.69 1.54
N THR A 202 9.37 -11.44 2.33
CA THR A 202 7.96 -11.55 1.92
C THR A 202 7.63 -10.46 0.90
N LEU A 203 7.16 -10.85 -0.30
CA LEU A 203 6.84 -9.94 -1.40
C LEU A 203 5.41 -10.14 -1.87
N GLY A 204 4.64 -9.06 -1.90
CA GLY A 204 3.29 -9.06 -2.44
C GLY A 204 2.99 -7.83 -3.29
N MET A 205 1.76 -7.74 -3.73
CA MET A 205 1.26 -6.59 -4.49
C MET A 205 -0.11 -6.17 -4.02
N ARG A 206 -0.32 -4.85 -3.91
CA ARG A 206 -1.64 -4.27 -3.73
C ARG A 206 -2.25 -3.97 -5.08
N ILE A 207 -3.50 -4.42 -5.31
CA ILE A 207 -4.17 -4.36 -6.60
C ILE A 207 -5.55 -3.73 -6.41
N SER A 208 -5.94 -2.83 -7.32
CA SER A 208 -7.34 -2.43 -7.45
C SER A 208 -8.08 -3.46 -8.27
N ALA A 209 -9.05 -4.13 -7.68
CA ALA A 209 -9.79 -5.22 -8.30
C ALA A 209 -10.79 -4.78 -9.36
N SER A 210 -11.20 -3.52 -9.36
CA SER A 210 -12.16 -2.97 -10.30
C SER A 210 -11.91 -1.48 -10.50
N ASP A 211 -12.06 -1.00 -11.72
CA ASP A 211 -12.05 0.43 -12.04
C ASP A 211 -13.38 1.12 -11.76
N TRP A 212 -14.45 0.34 -11.51
CA TRP A 212 -15.81 0.84 -11.30
C TRP A 212 -16.35 1.69 -12.46
N VAL A 213 -15.92 1.37 -13.67
CA VAL A 213 -16.38 1.95 -14.93
C VAL A 213 -16.51 0.88 -15.99
N ASP A 214 -17.38 1.11 -16.98
CA ASP A 214 -17.53 0.20 -18.13
C ASP A 214 -16.23 0.13 -18.93
N ASN A 215 -15.91 -1.05 -19.43
CA ASN A 215 -14.68 -1.36 -20.17
C ASN A 215 -13.38 -1.05 -19.39
N GLY A 216 -13.45 -0.94 -18.06
CA GLY A 216 -12.27 -0.84 -17.19
C GLY A 216 -11.71 -2.20 -16.81
N TRP A 217 -10.72 -2.20 -15.92
CA TRP A 217 -10.16 -3.38 -15.28
C TRP A 217 -11.19 -4.06 -14.37
N THR A 218 -11.26 -5.41 -14.44
CA THR A 218 -12.32 -6.20 -13.80
C THR A 218 -11.81 -7.08 -12.66
N PRO A 219 -12.71 -7.55 -11.77
CA PRO A 219 -12.35 -8.50 -10.71
C PRO A 219 -11.82 -9.83 -11.25
N GLU A 220 -12.33 -10.30 -12.37
CA GLU A 220 -11.90 -11.53 -13.04
C GLU A 220 -10.46 -11.39 -13.56
N GLU A 221 -10.14 -10.28 -14.23
CA GLU A 221 -8.77 -9.96 -14.65
C GLU A 221 -7.82 -9.84 -13.44
N THR A 222 -8.30 -9.27 -12.33
CA THR A 222 -7.53 -9.20 -11.08
C THR A 222 -7.21 -10.58 -10.53
N ALA A 223 -8.16 -11.50 -10.57
CA ALA A 223 -7.95 -12.86 -10.09
C ALA A 223 -6.98 -13.63 -11.01
N ASP A 224 -7.05 -13.41 -12.33
CA ASP A 224 -6.10 -13.97 -13.30
C ASP A 224 -4.69 -13.40 -13.16
N PHE A 225 -4.58 -12.11 -12.97
CA PHE A 225 -3.30 -11.43 -12.71
C PHE A 225 -2.68 -11.88 -11.37
N SER A 226 -3.49 -12.02 -10.32
CA SER A 226 -3.03 -12.53 -9.02
C SER A 226 -2.52 -13.97 -9.10
N LEU A 227 -3.10 -14.79 -9.99
CA LEU A 227 -2.58 -16.13 -10.24
C LEU A 227 -1.20 -16.09 -10.92
N ARG A 228 -0.98 -15.16 -11.87
CA ARG A 228 0.35 -14.94 -12.47
C ARG A 228 1.38 -14.48 -11.43
N LEU A 229 1.01 -13.57 -10.55
CA LEU A 229 1.87 -13.14 -9.45
C LEU A 229 2.25 -14.31 -8.54
N LYS A 230 1.29 -15.17 -8.18
CA LYS A 230 1.57 -16.39 -7.42
C LYS A 230 2.60 -17.28 -8.10
N LEU A 231 2.43 -17.53 -9.40
CA LEU A 231 3.35 -18.35 -10.19
C LEU A 231 4.75 -17.71 -10.31
N ALA A 232 4.84 -16.39 -10.25
CA ALA A 232 6.08 -15.64 -10.21
C ALA A 232 6.69 -15.51 -8.79
N GLY A 233 6.07 -16.14 -7.77
CA GLY A 233 6.59 -16.20 -6.41
C GLY A 233 6.10 -15.09 -5.48
N ALA A 234 4.89 -14.56 -5.70
CA ALA A 234 4.23 -13.68 -4.73
C ALA A 234 3.81 -14.48 -3.49
N ASP A 235 4.05 -13.90 -2.32
CA ASP A 235 3.69 -14.48 -1.04
C ASP A 235 2.28 -14.07 -0.59
N PHE A 236 1.80 -12.92 -1.02
CA PHE A 236 0.46 -12.39 -0.70
C PHE A 236 -0.04 -11.41 -1.75
N VAL A 237 -1.35 -11.15 -1.72
CA VAL A 237 -1.98 -10.03 -2.42
C VAL A 237 -2.88 -9.22 -1.48
N HIS A 238 -2.94 -7.91 -1.70
CA HIS A 238 -3.75 -6.98 -0.93
C HIS A 238 -4.79 -6.35 -1.87
N ILE A 239 -6.07 -6.67 -1.67
CA ILE A 239 -7.13 -6.35 -2.63
C ILE A 239 -7.89 -5.10 -2.22
N SER A 240 -7.79 -4.07 -3.06
CA SER A 240 -8.50 -2.81 -2.97
C SER A 240 -9.35 -2.60 -4.23
N SER A 241 -9.80 -1.37 -4.53
CA SER A 241 -10.47 -1.06 -5.80
C SER A 241 -10.43 0.42 -6.14
N GLY A 242 -10.69 0.74 -7.41
CA GLY A 242 -10.87 2.09 -7.92
C GLY A 242 -9.60 2.94 -7.99
N GLY A 243 -9.79 4.22 -8.27
CA GLY A 243 -8.77 5.26 -8.25
C GLY A 243 -8.15 5.61 -9.60
N VAL A 244 -8.41 4.86 -10.68
CA VAL A 244 -7.85 5.13 -12.00
C VAL A 244 -8.68 6.11 -12.82
N ALA A 245 -9.99 6.10 -12.66
CA ALA A 245 -10.94 6.91 -13.43
C ALA A 245 -11.66 7.91 -12.54
N ALA A 246 -11.75 9.17 -12.96
CA ALA A 246 -12.47 10.20 -12.22
C ALA A 246 -13.99 9.95 -12.19
N GLN A 247 -14.53 9.32 -13.24
CA GLN A 247 -15.94 9.00 -13.40
C GLN A 247 -16.37 7.69 -12.72
N GLN A 248 -15.51 7.07 -11.93
CA GLN A 248 -15.82 5.83 -11.21
C GLN A 248 -17.05 5.97 -10.33
N LYS A 249 -17.91 4.94 -10.32
CA LYS A 249 -19.14 4.89 -9.51
C LYS A 249 -19.02 3.76 -8.50
N ILE A 250 -18.45 4.05 -7.33
CA ILE A 250 -18.24 3.07 -6.28
C ILE A 250 -19.49 2.98 -5.39
N ALA A 251 -20.09 1.81 -5.31
CA ALA A 251 -21.15 1.53 -4.34
C ALA A 251 -20.51 1.34 -2.94
N LEU A 252 -20.30 2.45 -2.23
CA LEU A 252 -19.70 2.44 -0.90
C LEU A 252 -20.65 1.81 0.13
N GLY A 253 -20.12 0.93 0.96
CA GLY A 253 -20.81 0.27 2.08
C GLY A 253 -19.85 -0.60 2.88
N PRO A 254 -20.26 -1.14 4.04
CA PRO A 254 -19.48 -2.15 4.74
C PRO A 254 -19.11 -3.30 3.80
N ASP A 255 -17.88 -3.78 3.87
CA ASP A 255 -17.37 -4.94 3.13
C ASP A 255 -17.36 -4.81 1.59
N TYR A 256 -17.55 -3.59 1.02
CA TYR A 256 -17.73 -3.40 -0.43
C TYR A 256 -16.58 -3.96 -1.30
N GLN A 257 -15.38 -4.18 -0.72
CA GLN A 257 -14.24 -4.78 -1.42
C GLN A 257 -13.99 -6.24 -1.03
N VAL A 258 -14.63 -6.75 0.01
CA VAL A 258 -14.44 -8.13 0.49
C VAL A 258 -14.79 -9.18 -0.57
N PRO A 259 -15.85 -9.03 -1.39
CA PRO A 259 -16.13 -9.99 -2.47
C PRO A 259 -14.96 -10.16 -3.46
N PHE A 260 -14.19 -9.11 -3.72
CA PHE A 260 -13.02 -9.16 -4.58
C PHE A 260 -11.86 -9.93 -3.94
N ALA A 261 -11.61 -9.70 -2.65
CA ALA A 261 -10.61 -10.47 -1.89
C ALA A 261 -10.96 -11.96 -1.89
N LYS A 262 -12.23 -12.28 -1.64
CA LYS A 262 -12.76 -13.65 -1.69
C LYS A 262 -12.53 -14.31 -3.05
N LEU A 263 -12.88 -13.63 -4.15
CA LEU A 263 -12.68 -14.14 -5.52
C LEU A 263 -11.21 -14.49 -5.78
N VAL A 264 -10.32 -13.55 -5.47
CA VAL A 264 -8.87 -13.74 -5.64
C VAL A 264 -8.35 -14.89 -4.78
N LYS A 265 -8.73 -14.94 -3.50
CA LYS A 265 -8.36 -16.03 -2.59
C LYS A 265 -8.86 -17.39 -3.08
N GLN A 266 -10.08 -17.46 -3.54
CA GLN A 266 -10.66 -18.71 -4.07
C GLN A 266 -9.91 -19.22 -5.29
N LYS A 267 -9.51 -18.31 -6.20
CA LYS A 267 -8.79 -18.65 -7.42
C LYS A 267 -7.33 -19.01 -7.17
N THR A 268 -6.65 -18.22 -6.34
CA THR A 268 -5.20 -18.34 -6.16
C THR A 268 -4.80 -19.26 -5.01
N LYS A 269 -5.62 -19.39 -3.97
CA LYS A 269 -5.26 -20.02 -2.68
C LYS A 269 -4.01 -19.39 -2.05
N MET A 270 -3.75 -18.13 -2.33
CA MET A 270 -2.63 -17.35 -1.79
C MET A 270 -3.13 -16.51 -0.61
N PRO A 271 -2.31 -16.22 0.39
CA PRO A 271 -2.64 -15.28 1.46
C PRO A 271 -3.18 -13.98 0.89
N THR A 272 -4.38 -13.59 1.32
CA THR A 272 -5.09 -12.43 0.77
C THR A 272 -5.48 -11.47 1.87
N ILE A 273 -5.18 -10.18 1.68
CA ILE A 273 -5.51 -9.11 2.60
C ILE A 273 -6.76 -8.38 2.08
N ALA A 274 -7.79 -8.28 2.91
CA ALA A 274 -8.97 -7.46 2.64
C ALA A 274 -8.87 -6.09 3.29
N VAL A 275 -9.43 -5.07 2.66
CA VAL A 275 -9.44 -3.68 3.11
C VAL A 275 -10.70 -2.97 2.61
N GLY A 276 -11.11 -1.91 3.29
CA GLY A 276 -12.14 -0.98 2.81
C GLY A 276 -13.40 -0.99 3.66
N LEU A 277 -13.61 0.12 4.41
CA LEU A 277 -14.74 0.32 5.33
C LEU A 277 -14.98 -0.82 6.33
N ILE A 278 -13.90 -1.48 6.73
CA ILE A 278 -13.89 -2.41 7.86
C ILE A 278 -13.59 -1.57 9.09
N THR A 279 -14.56 -1.44 9.99
CA THR A 279 -14.47 -0.55 11.16
C THR A 279 -14.76 -1.26 12.47
N GLU A 280 -15.60 -2.31 12.43
CA GLU A 280 -16.07 -3.00 13.62
C GLU A 280 -15.31 -4.33 13.83
N PRO A 281 -14.96 -4.69 15.09
CA PRO A 281 -14.28 -5.94 15.41
C PRO A 281 -14.99 -7.17 14.87
N GLN A 282 -16.32 -7.27 15.08
CA GLN A 282 -17.10 -8.40 14.62
C GLN A 282 -17.15 -8.50 13.09
N GLN A 283 -17.16 -7.37 12.38
CA GLN A 283 -17.06 -7.32 10.93
C GLN A 283 -15.75 -7.96 10.47
N ALA A 284 -14.62 -7.53 11.04
CA ALA A 284 -13.30 -8.08 10.72
C ALA A 284 -13.23 -9.59 11.02
N GLU A 285 -13.72 -10.03 12.17
CA GLU A 285 -13.76 -11.44 12.55
C GLU A 285 -14.60 -12.27 11.58
N ASN A 286 -15.78 -11.80 11.20
CA ASN A 286 -16.65 -12.50 10.26
C ASN A 286 -15.97 -12.73 8.91
N ILE A 287 -15.24 -11.76 8.37
CA ILE A 287 -14.51 -11.90 7.11
C ILE A 287 -13.48 -13.04 7.19
N LEU A 288 -12.74 -13.11 8.30
CA LEU A 288 -11.74 -14.15 8.53
C LEU A 288 -12.40 -15.51 8.76
N ALA A 289 -13.42 -15.58 9.61
CA ALA A 289 -14.12 -16.81 9.95
C ALA A 289 -14.83 -17.45 8.74
N HIS A 290 -15.38 -16.64 7.83
CA HIS A 290 -15.94 -17.13 6.57
C HIS A 290 -14.86 -17.53 5.53
N GLY A 291 -13.60 -17.27 5.82
CA GLY A 291 -12.50 -17.55 4.89
C GLY A 291 -12.47 -16.65 3.66
N ASP A 292 -13.06 -15.44 3.75
CA ASP A 292 -13.12 -14.48 2.65
C ASP A 292 -11.78 -13.76 2.44
N ALA A 293 -10.97 -13.64 3.49
CA ALA A 293 -9.58 -13.19 3.46
C ALA A 293 -8.77 -13.90 4.54
N ASP A 294 -7.45 -13.69 4.57
CA ASP A 294 -6.54 -14.22 5.60
C ASP A 294 -6.11 -13.13 6.58
N LEU A 295 -6.11 -11.88 6.13
CA LEU A 295 -5.70 -10.71 6.90
C LEU A 295 -6.66 -9.54 6.61
N ILE A 296 -6.81 -8.66 7.61
CA ILE A 296 -7.59 -7.42 7.50
C ILE A 296 -6.64 -6.24 7.58
N ALA A 297 -6.67 -5.36 6.57
CA ALA A 297 -5.94 -4.10 6.61
C ALA A 297 -6.86 -2.92 6.96
N LEU A 298 -6.40 -2.09 7.88
CA LEU A 298 -7.08 -0.88 8.31
C LEU A 298 -6.18 0.33 8.04
N ALA A 299 -6.75 1.42 7.55
CA ALA A 299 -6.04 2.68 7.35
C ALA A 299 -6.69 3.79 8.19
N ARG A 300 -7.81 4.36 7.74
CA ARG A 300 -8.51 5.45 8.43
C ARG A 300 -8.93 5.09 9.85
N ALA A 301 -9.33 3.84 10.08
CA ALA A 301 -9.68 3.36 11.41
C ALA A 301 -8.47 3.45 12.37
N PHE A 302 -7.26 3.06 11.94
CA PHE A 302 -6.05 3.22 12.74
C PHE A 302 -5.60 4.67 12.92
N LEU A 303 -5.83 5.55 11.94
CA LEU A 303 -5.53 6.97 12.12
C LEU A 303 -6.42 7.59 13.20
N TYR A 304 -7.69 7.20 13.25
CA TYR A 304 -8.65 7.71 14.23
C TYR A 304 -8.53 7.01 15.57
N LYS A 305 -8.34 5.68 15.58
CA LYS A 305 -8.20 4.83 16.78
C LYS A 305 -6.91 3.99 16.68
N PRO A 306 -5.75 4.52 17.06
CA PRO A 306 -4.48 3.78 16.99
C PRO A 306 -4.43 2.51 17.86
N ARG A 307 -5.38 2.33 18.77
CA ARG A 307 -5.54 1.13 19.64
C ARG A 307 -6.74 0.27 19.24
N TRP A 308 -7.19 0.35 18.00
CA TRP A 308 -8.34 -0.40 17.51
C TRP A 308 -8.20 -1.92 17.75
N VAL A 309 -6.99 -2.48 17.63
CA VAL A 309 -6.76 -3.91 17.88
C VAL A 309 -6.98 -4.28 19.35
N TRP A 310 -6.70 -3.39 20.30
CA TRP A 310 -7.00 -3.63 21.72
C TRP A 310 -8.51 -3.64 21.98
N GLU A 311 -9.26 -2.73 21.34
CA GLU A 311 -10.73 -2.75 21.38
C GLU A 311 -11.28 -4.04 20.77
N ALA A 312 -10.72 -4.48 19.63
CA ALA A 312 -11.10 -5.73 18.98
C ALA A 312 -10.81 -6.95 19.86
N ALA A 313 -9.63 -7.02 20.48
CA ALA A 313 -9.29 -8.09 21.42
C ALA A 313 -10.26 -8.12 22.61
N ALA A 314 -10.63 -6.97 23.18
CA ALA A 314 -11.61 -6.89 24.25
C ALA A 314 -13.01 -7.36 23.80
N ALA A 315 -13.47 -6.91 22.64
CA ALA A 315 -14.79 -7.23 22.11
C ALA A 315 -14.94 -8.72 21.72
N LEU A 316 -13.83 -9.34 21.27
CA LEU A 316 -13.82 -10.71 20.74
C LEU A 316 -13.24 -11.74 21.73
N ASN A 317 -12.96 -11.35 22.97
CA ASN A 317 -12.30 -12.17 24.00
C ASN A 317 -10.94 -12.74 23.51
N GLY A 318 -10.23 -11.94 22.70
CA GLY A 318 -8.91 -12.26 22.19
C GLY A 318 -7.79 -11.77 23.08
N LYS A 319 -6.54 -11.95 22.60
CA LYS A 319 -5.34 -11.44 23.25
C LYS A 319 -4.53 -10.60 22.29
N VAL A 320 -3.79 -9.62 22.83
CA VAL A 320 -2.98 -8.70 22.05
C VAL A 320 -1.71 -8.32 22.80
N GLN A 321 -0.63 -8.10 22.07
CA GLN A 321 0.60 -7.57 22.65
C GLN A 321 0.48 -6.07 22.94
N ALA A 322 0.98 -5.65 24.08
CA ALA A 322 1.11 -4.25 24.46
C ALA A 322 2.42 -4.01 25.19
N SER A 323 3.01 -2.83 24.97
CA SER A 323 4.20 -2.41 25.72
C SER A 323 3.90 -2.33 27.22
N PRO A 324 4.87 -2.70 28.10
CA PRO A 324 4.66 -2.72 29.57
C PRO A 324 4.16 -1.39 30.14
N GLN A 325 4.51 -0.25 29.52
CA GLN A 325 4.04 1.08 29.92
C GLN A 325 2.51 1.23 29.83
N TYR A 326 1.85 0.40 29.02
CA TYR A 326 0.40 0.41 28.83
C TYR A 326 -0.35 -0.65 29.63
N TRP A 327 0.31 -1.58 30.31
CA TRP A 327 -0.40 -2.68 31.02
C TRP A 327 -1.40 -2.19 32.05
N ARG A 328 -1.16 -1.01 32.64
CA ARG A 328 -2.07 -0.40 33.62
C ARG A 328 -3.36 0.17 33.05
N CYS A 329 -3.45 0.33 31.71
CA CYS A 329 -4.66 0.86 31.07
C CYS A 329 -5.67 -0.22 30.70
N MET A 330 -5.41 -1.49 31.04
CA MET A 330 -6.31 -2.61 30.74
C MET A 330 -7.70 -2.37 31.36
N PRO A 331 -8.79 -2.40 30.57
CA PRO A 331 -10.14 -2.20 31.07
C PRO A 331 -10.52 -3.27 32.12
N ARG A 332 -11.28 -2.90 33.11
CA ARG A 332 -11.71 -3.84 34.15
C ARG A 332 -12.59 -4.96 33.60
N GLU A 333 -13.37 -4.65 32.57
CA GLU A 333 -14.28 -5.56 31.87
C GLU A 333 -13.53 -6.51 30.91
N ALA A 334 -12.28 -6.22 30.59
CA ALA A 334 -11.46 -6.96 29.63
C ALA A 334 -10.13 -7.41 30.24
N GLN A 335 -10.18 -7.95 31.48
CA GLN A 335 -8.98 -8.43 32.13
C GLN A 335 -8.33 -9.58 31.36
N GLY A 336 -7.00 -9.51 31.19
CA GLY A 336 -6.23 -10.55 30.51
C GLY A 336 -6.12 -10.40 28.99
N ILE A 337 -6.57 -9.28 28.38
CA ILE A 337 -6.39 -9.03 26.95
C ILE A 337 -4.92 -8.80 26.56
N PHE A 338 -4.09 -8.29 27.47
CA PHE A 338 -2.66 -8.13 27.20
C PHE A 338 -1.89 -9.41 27.54
N GLU A 339 -1.07 -9.85 26.58
CA GLU A 339 -0.21 -11.00 26.77
C GLU A 339 0.95 -10.70 27.75
N SER A 340 1.38 -11.71 28.48
CA SER A 340 2.61 -11.70 29.30
C SER A 340 2.68 -10.60 30.35
N VAL A 341 1.54 -10.14 30.87
CA VAL A 341 1.50 -9.10 31.93
C VAL A 341 2.08 -9.63 33.24
N HIS A 342 3.09 -8.96 33.74
CA HIS A 342 3.67 -9.19 35.07
C HIS A 342 3.71 -7.89 35.83
N MET A 343 2.77 -7.69 36.76
CA MET A 343 2.74 -6.50 37.64
C MET A 343 3.04 -6.92 39.05
N GLY A 344 4.13 -6.36 39.61
CA GLY A 344 4.42 -6.45 41.05
C GLY A 344 3.61 -5.41 41.81
N GLN A 345 3.24 -5.73 43.04
CA GLN A 345 2.75 -4.73 44.03
C GLN A 345 3.93 -4.19 44.81
N ARG A 346 4.01 -2.88 44.94
CA ARG A 346 4.86 -2.20 45.94
C ARG A 346 3.99 -1.78 47.12
#